data_58f22ceabc918fda5caa37fa16f61e30
#
_entry.id   58f22ceabc918fda5caa37fa16f61e30
#
_cell.length_a   1.000
_cell.length_b   1.000
_cell.length_c   1.000
_cell.angle_alpha   90.00
_cell.angle_beta   90.00
_cell.angle_gamma   90.00
#
_symmetry.space_group_name_H-M   'P 1'
#
loop_
_entity.id
_entity.type
_entity.pdbx_description
1 polymer ?
#
loop_
_entity_poly.entity_id
_entity_poly.type
_entity_poly.pdbx_seq_one_letter_code
_entity_poly.pdbx_strand_id
1 'polypeptide(L)'
;MMSSLFRMGMLAAVALLAGCAVPQQNVDYTAFRESKPASILVLPPVNTSVDVAATAAVLSQATLPLAESGYYVVPVAVMDETFKQNGLSSADEIQELPAAKLRDIFGADAALYMTVKQYGSTYAVVSSSVTVAVDAELIDLRNGAKLWSGSKQVVQASSSSGGLLGMLIQAVVDQVVNTLSDRSYGVAGMTNNLLLSAGQPGGMLYGPRSPRYNTQ
;
A
#
# COMPACT_ATOMS: atom_id res chain seq x y z
N MET A 1 -53.06 20.85 3.95
CA MET A 1 -51.79 21.46 4.43
C MET A 1 -50.80 20.43 4.97
N MET A 2 -51.21 19.36 5.64
CA MET A 2 -50.32 18.33 6.23
C MET A 2 -49.57 17.47 5.19
N SER A 3 -50.16 17.18 4.03
CA SER A 3 -49.52 16.38 2.95
C SER A 3 -48.37 17.12 2.21
N SER A 4 -48.43 18.44 2.17
CA SER A 4 -47.39 19.29 1.54
C SER A 4 -46.13 19.36 2.39
N LEU A 5 -46.27 19.47 3.70
CA LEU A 5 -45.14 19.46 4.66
C LEU A 5 -44.43 18.11 4.72
N PHE A 6 -45.17 17.00 4.58
CA PHE A 6 -44.60 15.66 4.56
C PHE A 6 -43.78 15.40 3.28
N ARG A 7 -44.25 15.91 2.12
CA ARG A 7 -43.53 15.84 0.83
C ARG A 7 -42.26 16.70 0.82
N MET A 8 -42.29 17.87 1.45
CA MET A 8 -41.09 18.72 1.59
C MET A 8 -40.05 18.12 2.53
N GLY A 9 -40.48 17.50 3.63
CA GLY A 9 -39.59 16.78 4.54
C GLY A 9 -38.91 15.57 3.89
N MET A 10 -39.62 14.82 3.04
CA MET A 10 -39.10 13.66 2.32
C MET A 10 -38.08 14.08 1.24
N LEU A 11 -38.32 15.19 0.54
CA LEU A 11 -37.38 15.75 -0.44
C LEU A 11 -36.09 16.27 0.22
N ALA A 12 -36.19 16.87 1.40
CA ALA A 12 -35.03 17.34 2.15
C ALA A 12 -34.18 16.16 2.69
N ALA A 13 -34.82 15.07 3.14
CA ALA A 13 -34.12 13.86 3.58
C ALA A 13 -33.36 13.16 2.44
N VAL A 14 -33.92 13.12 1.22
CA VAL A 14 -33.26 12.56 0.05
C VAL A 14 -32.06 13.39 -0.40
N ALA A 15 -32.14 14.72 -0.27
CA ALA A 15 -31.04 15.63 -0.62
C ALA A 15 -29.84 15.50 0.34
N LEU A 16 -30.07 15.11 1.60
CA LEU A 16 -29.00 14.91 2.59
C LEU A 16 -28.23 13.57 2.37
N LEU A 17 -28.81 12.61 1.68
CA LEU A 17 -28.17 11.31 1.37
C LEU A 17 -27.24 11.37 0.14
N ALA A 18 -27.33 12.42 -0.69
CA ALA A 18 -26.52 12.56 -1.90
C ALA A 18 -25.09 13.09 -1.64
N GLY A 19 -24.75 13.46 -0.41
CA GLY A 19 -23.50 14.19 -0.06
C GLY A 19 -22.24 13.34 0.14
N CYS A 20 -22.29 12.01 0.10
CA CYS A 20 -21.15 11.17 0.43
C CYS A 20 -20.53 10.44 -0.78
N ALA A 21 -20.61 10.99 -1.98
CA ALA A 21 -19.84 10.48 -3.10
C ALA A 21 -18.37 10.89 -2.95
N VAL A 22 -17.52 9.99 -2.46
CA VAL A 22 -16.06 10.16 -2.54
C VAL A 22 -15.68 10.25 -4.02
N PRO A 23 -15.03 11.33 -4.48
CA PRO A 23 -14.60 11.43 -5.86
C PRO A 23 -13.67 10.26 -6.20
N GLN A 24 -14.11 9.40 -7.11
CA GLN A 24 -13.30 8.30 -7.61
C GLN A 24 -12.21 8.94 -8.48
N GLN A 25 -10.96 8.84 -8.07
CA GLN A 25 -9.84 9.26 -8.90
C GLN A 25 -9.83 8.40 -10.17
N ASN A 26 -10.04 9.04 -11.31
CA ASN A 26 -9.86 8.39 -12.62
C ASN A 26 -8.36 8.20 -12.85
N VAL A 27 -7.86 7.02 -12.53
CA VAL A 27 -6.48 6.62 -12.83
C VAL A 27 -6.41 6.24 -14.31
N ASP A 28 -5.48 6.85 -15.04
CA ASP A 28 -5.18 6.45 -16.40
C ASP A 28 -4.32 5.19 -16.42
N TYR A 29 -4.88 4.09 -16.87
CA TYR A 29 -4.20 2.80 -16.99
C TYR A 29 -3.67 2.51 -18.40
N THR A 30 -3.66 3.48 -19.32
CA THR A 30 -3.23 3.27 -20.70
C THR A 30 -1.82 2.70 -20.77
N ALA A 31 -0.84 3.34 -20.13
CA ALA A 31 0.54 2.86 -20.08
C ALA A 31 0.66 1.47 -19.41
N PHE A 32 -0.15 1.21 -18.37
CA PHE A 32 -0.14 -0.09 -17.68
C PHE A 32 -0.64 -1.22 -18.59
N ARG A 33 -1.73 -0.98 -19.32
CA ARG A 33 -2.32 -1.96 -20.25
C ARG A 33 -1.45 -2.20 -21.50
N GLU A 34 -0.71 -1.20 -21.93
CA GLU A 34 0.28 -1.34 -23.02
C GLU A 34 1.52 -2.12 -22.57
N SER A 35 2.03 -1.80 -21.38
CA SER A 35 3.22 -2.41 -20.78
C SER A 35 3.01 -3.89 -20.45
N LYS A 36 1.88 -4.27 -19.85
CA LYS A 36 1.55 -5.64 -19.40
C LYS A 36 2.70 -6.29 -18.61
N PRO A 37 3.20 -5.68 -17.53
CA PRO A 37 4.31 -6.24 -16.77
C PRO A 37 3.93 -7.59 -16.17
N ALA A 38 4.80 -8.60 -16.32
CA ALA A 38 4.63 -9.92 -15.74
C ALA A 38 5.44 -10.09 -14.46
N SER A 39 6.52 -9.32 -14.33
CA SER A 39 7.46 -9.39 -13.22
C SER A 39 7.71 -8.01 -12.60
N ILE A 40 7.83 -7.99 -11.27
CA ILE A 40 8.06 -6.76 -10.48
C ILE A 40 9.31 -6.94 -9.62
N LEU A 41 10.21 -5.99 -9.70
CA LEU A 41 11.32 -5.78 -8.78
C LEU A 41 10.85 -4.81 -7.69
N VAL A 42 10.79 -5.26 -6.44
CA VAL A 42 10.47 -4.39 -5.30
C VAL A 42 11.77 -3.80 -4.78
N LEU A 43 11.95 -2.49 -4.90
CA LEU A 43 13.13 -1.80 -4.38
C LEU A 43 12.99 -1.51 -2.88
N PRO A 44 14.11 -1.41 -2.13
CA PRO A 44 14.06 -0.99 -0.74
C PRO A 44 13.35 0.37 -0.62
N PRO A 45 12.34 0.50 0.24
CA PRO A 45 11.64 1.77 0.45
C PRO A 45 12.55 2.85 1.02
N VAL A 46 12.50 4.04 0.44
CA VAL A 46 13.07 5.24 1.07
C VAL A 46 12.28 5.55 2.34
N ASN A 47 12.98 5.79 3.44
CA ASN A 47 12.35 6.04 4.73
C ASN A 47 12.50 7.50 5.14
N THR A 48 11.40 8.24 5.16
CA THR A 48 11.34 9.61 5.67
C THR A 48 10.72 9.70 7.07
N SER A 49 10.43 8.54 7.70
CA SER A 49 9.98 8.46 9.09
C SER A 49 11.17 8.45 10.06
N VAL A 50 10.88 8.54 11.35
CA VAL A 50 11.92 8.52 12.40
C VAL A 50 12.34 7.10 12.81
N ASP A 51 11.60 6.08 12.44
CA ASP A 51 11.85 4.70 12.84
C ASP A 51 12.70 3.98 11.78
N VAL A 52 13.88 3.55 12.16
CA VAL A 52 14.84 2.88 11.26
C VAL A 52 14.37 1.51 10.77
N ALA A 53 13.43 0.87 11.47
CA ALA A 53 12.88 -0.42 11.07
C ALA A 53 11.88 -0.33 9.90
N ALA A 54 11.42 0.86 9.56
CA ALA A 54 10.35 1.10 8.59
C ALA A 54 10.63 0.50 7.21
N THR A 55 11.85 0.71 6.67
CA THR A 55 12.27 0.15 5.36
C THR A 55 12.13 -1.36 5.34
N ALA A 56 12.72 -2.05 6.31
CA ALA A 56 12.70 -3.51 6.36
C ALA A 56 11.28 -4.06 6.60
N ALA A 57 10.50 -3.40 7.45
CA ALA A 57 9.13 -3.80 7.76
C ALA A 57 8.20 -3.70 6.56
N VAL A 58 8.28 -2.61 5.80
CA VAL A 58 7.46 -2.41 4.58
C VAL A 58 7.93 -3.33 3.46
N LEU A 59 9.25 -3.42 3.22
CA LEU A 59 9.83 -4.27 2.17
C LEU A 59 9.44 -5.74 2.32
N SER A 60 9.59 -6.30 3.54
CA SER A 60 9.36 -7.73 3.81
C SER A 60 7.92 -8.17 3.54
N GLN A 61 6.96 -7.25 3.59
CA GLN A 61 5.53 -7.52 3.43
C GLN A 61 4.96 -7.09 2.06
N ALA A 62 5.77 -6.51 1.17
CA ALA A 62 5.32 -6.08 -0.15
C ALA A 62 5.14 -7.22 -1.15
N THR A 63 5.88 -8.33 -0.98
CA THR A 63 5.87 -9.46 -1.91
C THR A 63 4.52 -10.16 -1.98
N LEU A 64 3.89 -10.40 -0.84
CA LEU A 64 2.65 -11.20 -0.76
C LEU A 64 1.49 -10.59 -1.58
N PRO A 65 1.07 -9.33 -1.37
CA PRO A 65 -0.04 -8.74 -2.12
C PRO A 65 0.21 -8.66 -3.63
N LEU A 66 1.46 -8.48 -4.06
CA LEU A 66 1.84 -8.48 -5.47
C LEU A 66 1.77 -9.87 -6.08
N ALA A 67 2.27 -10.89 -5.38
CA ALA A 67 2.23 -12.27 -5.84
C ALA A 67 0.79 -12.79 -5.94
N GLU A 68 -0.06 -12.50 -4.95
CA GLU A 68 -1.49 -12.82 -4.97
C GLU A 68 -2.26 -12.08 -6.07
N SER A 69 -1.79 -10.88 -6.44
CA SER A 69 -2.32 -10.12 -7.57
C SER A 69 -1.93 -10.71 -8.94
N GLY A 70 -1.06 -11.73 -8.98
CA GLY A 70 -0.69 -12.47 -10.18
C GLY A 70 0.62 -12.03 -10.84
N TYR A 71 1.51 -11.37 -10.10
CA TYR A 71 2.84 -11.00 -10.58
C TYR A 71 3.90 -12.01 -10.13
N TYR A 72 4.96 -12.15 -10.92
CA TYR A 72 6.20 -12.67 -10.39
C TYR A 72 6.95 -11.56 -9.66
N VAL A 73 7.28 -11.79 -8.41
CA VAL A 73 8.09 -10.83 -7.64
C VAL A 73 9.52 -11.35 -7.54
N VAL A 74 10.49 -10.53 -7.94
CA VAL A 74 11.92 -10.87 -7.77
C VAL A 74 12.18 -11.09 -6.28
N PRO A 75 12.81 -12.21 -5.89
CA PRO A 75 13.06 -12.48 -4.47
C PRO A 75 13.84 -11.36 -3.80
N VAL A 76 13.27 -10.80 -2.74
CA VAL A 76 13.84 -9.65 -2.01
C VAL A 76 15.26 -9.95 -1.52
N ALA A 77 15.54 -11.17 -1.04
CA ALA A 77 16.88 -11.54 -0.60
C ALA A 77 17.92 -11.51 -1.74
N VAL A 78 17.53 -11.90 -2.96
CA VAL A 78 18.42 -11.84 -4.13
C VAL A 78 18.68 -10.39 -4.51
N MET A 79 17.66 -9.57 -4.51
CA MET A 79 17.77 -8.14 -4.79
C MET A 79 18.71 -7.45 -3.78
N ASP A 80 18.49 -7.64 -2.49
CA ASP A 80 19.25 -7.04 -1.41
C ASP A 80 20.74 -7.46 -1.46
N GLU A 81 20.99 -8.76 -1.62
CA GLU A 81 22.36 -9.27 -1.75
C GLU A 81 23.07 -8.75 -2.99
N THR A 82 22.37 -8.66 -4.13
CA THR A 82 22.95 -8.14 -5.37
C THR A 82 23.38 -6.67 -5.21
N PHE A 83 22.56 -5.84 -4.57
CA PHE A 83 22.93 -4.45 -4.30
C PHE A 83 24.12 -4.33 -3.33
N LYS A 84 24.09 -5.10 -2.24
CA LYS A 84 25.20 -5.13 -1.25
C LYS A 84 26.53 -5.54 -1.85
N GLN A 85 26.55 -6.56 -2.70
CA GLN A 85 27.76 -7.02 -3.40
C GLN A 85 28.30 -5.95 -4.37
N ASN A 86 27.47 -5.05 -4.86
CA ASN A 86 27.85 -3.91 -5.69
C ASN A 86 28.09 -2.61 -4.89
N GLY A 87 28.15 -2.69 -3.56
CA GLY A 87 28.45 -1.56 -2.68
C GLY A 87 27.27 -0.59 -2.46
N LEU A 88 26.05 -0.99 -2.86
CA LEU A 88 24.84 -0.19 -2.68
C LEU A 88 24.06 -0.72 -1.46
N SER A 89 23.91 0.11 -0.45
CA SER A 89 23.19 -0.25 0.78
C SER A 89 22.12 0.76 1.20
N SER A 90 22.11 1.93 0.57
CA SER A 90 21.13 2.99 0.81
C SER A 90 19.94 2.85 -0.14
N ALA A 91 18.72 2.92 0.40
CA ALA A 91 17.51 2.90 -0.42
C ALA A 91 17.45 4.07 -1.42
N ASP A 92 17.94 5.24 -1.01
CA ASP A 92 18.00 6.44 -1.86
C ASP A 92 18.89 6.19 -3.09
N GLU A 93 20.13 5.72 -2.89
CA GLU A 93 21.06 5.41 -3.99
C GLU A 93 20.52 4.32 -4.92
N ILE A 94 19.84 3.29 -4.35
CA ILE A 94 19.26 2.21 -5.13
C ILE A 94 18.10 2.73 -6.00
N GLN A 95 17.24 3.60 -5.44
CA GLN A 95 16.10 4.15 -6.18
C GLN A 95 16.51 5.20 -7.22
N GLU A 96 17.71 5.77 -7.14
CA GLU A 96 18.29 6.67 -8.16
C GLU A 96 18.89 5.94 -9.37
N LEU A 97 19.00 4.59 -9.31
CA LEU A 97 19.55 3.84 -10.43
C LEU A 97 18.66 3.96 -11.68
N PRO A 98 19.26 4.10 -12.87
CA PRO A 98 18.52 4.12 -14.12
C PRO A 98 17.68 2.84 -14.30
N ALA A 99 16.43 2.98 -14.75
CA ALA A 99 15.52 1.87 -15.01
C ALA A 99 16.13 0.77 -15.91
N ALA A 100 16.84 1.19 -16.97
CA ALA A 100 17.53 0.27 -17.87
C ALA A 100 18.58 -0.61 -17.13
N LYS A 101 19.32 -0.02 -16.18
CA LYS A 101 20.31 -0.76 -15.40
C LYS A 101 19.65 -1.78 -14.45
N LEU A 102 18.54 -1.42 -13.81
CA LEU A 102 17.76 -2.35 -12.99
C LEU A 102 17.25 -3.52 -13.83
N ARG A 103 16.78 -3.23 -15.05
CA ARG A 103 16.35 -4.25 -16.00
C ARG A 103 17.49 -5.19 -16.39
N ASP A 104 18.66 -4.65 -16.73
CA ASP A 104 19.82 -5.44 -17.15
C ASP A 104 20.30 -6.40 -16.04
N ILE A 105 20.21 -5.97 -14.78
CA ILE A 105 20.66 -6.76 -13.63
C ILE A 105 19.62 -7.84 -13.26
N PHE A 106 18.33 -7.47 -13.16
CA PHE A 106 17.30 -8.33 -12.58
C PHE A 106 16.36 -8.96 -13.60
N GLY A 107 16.34 -8.48 -14.85
CA GLY A 107 15.46 -8.97 -15.91
C GLY A 107 13.98 -8.71 -15.67
N ALA A 108 13.62 -7.87 -14.69
CA ALA A 108 12.22 -7.57 -14.37
C ALA A 108 11.58 -6.60 -15.39
N ASP A 109 10.27 -6.70 -15.58
CA ASP A 109 9.54 -5.81 -16.49
C ASP A 109 9.28 -4.44 -15.87
N ALA A 110 8.98 -4.39 -14.57
CA ALA A 110 8.72 -3.16 -13.84
C ALA A 110 9.42 -3.17 -12.48
N ALA A 111 9.66 -1.97 -11.92
CA ALA A 111 10.12 -1.80 -10.55
C ALA A 111 9.08 -1.02 -9.73
N LEU A 112 8.91 -1.45 -8.49
CA LEU A 112 8.10 -0.78 -7.49
C LEU A 112 9.02 0.08 -6.61
N TYR A 113 8.81 1.39 -6.69
CA TYR A 113 9.44 2.41 -5.87
C TYR A 113 8.50 2.75 -4.72
N MET A 114 9.01 2.76 -3.51
CA MET A 114 8.20 3.08 -2.34
C MET A 114 8.88 4.10 -1.45
N THR A 115 8.08 4.94 -0.80
CA THR A 115 8.53 5.88 0.24
C THR A 115 7.67 5.72 1.46
N VAL A 116 8.30 5.42 2.60
CA VAL A 116 7.62 5.39 3.91
C VAL A 116 7.58 6.80 4.46
N LYS A 117 6.39 7.40 4.52
CA LYS A 117 6.15 8.76 5.02
C LYS A 117 6.00 8.80 6.54
N GLN A 118 5.34 7.78 7.07
CA GLN A 118 5.13 7.63 8.51
C GLN A 118 5.23 6.16 8.89
N TYR A 119 5.85 5.88 10.02
CA TYR A 119 5.93 4.56 10.60
C TYR A 119 6.15 4.69 12.10
N GLY A 120 5.32 4.02 12.90
CA GLY A 120 5.50 3.95 14.33
C GLY A 120 4.32 4.46 15.15
N SER A 121 4.55 4.56 16.45
CA SER A 121 3.53 4.91 17.45
C SER A 121 3.61 6.37 17.85
N THR A 122 2.45 7.00 17.96
CA THR A 122 2.29 8.32 18.57
C THR A 122 1.55 8.16 19.90
N TYR A 123 2.11 8.72 20.95
CA TYR A 123 1.55 8.68 22.29
C TYR A 123 0.94 10.03 22.64
N ALA A 124 -0.33 10.02 23.04
CA ALA A 124 -1.00 11.14 23.70
C ALA A 124 -1.38 10.71 25.12
N VAL A 125 -1.67 11.67 25.99
CA VAL A 125 -1.90 11.44 27.45
C VAL A 125 -3.00 10.40 27.74
N VAL A 126 -3.97 10.22 26.82
CA VAL A 126 -5.13 9.32 27.00
C VAL A 126 -5.32 8.31 25.86
N SER A 127 -4.45 8.32 24.86
CA SER A 127 -4.55 7.40 23.70
C SER A 127 -3.20 7.17 23.06
N SER A 128 -3.01 5.99 22.48
CA SER A 128 -1.88 5.72 21.60
C SER A 128 -2.42 5.31 20.24
N SER A 129 -1.70 5.66 19.18
CA SER A 129 -2.02 5.19 17.83
C SER A 129 -0.76 4.79 17.11
N VAL A 130 -0.87 3.74 16.31
CA VAL A 130 0.16 3.34 15.34
C VAL A 130 -0.27 3.83 13.97
N THR A 131 0.63 4.51 13.28
CA THR A 131 0.40 5.02 11.93
C THR A 131 1.48 4.51 10.99
N VAL A 132 1.04 3.97 9.85
CA VAL A 132 1.93 3.66 8.72
C VAL A 132 1.36 4.32 7.47
N ALA A 133 2.18 5.12 6.80
CA ALA A 133 1.83 5.79 5.55
C ALA A 133 2.92 5.51 4.51
N VAL A 134 2.50 5.01 3.34
CA VAL A 134 3.39 4.61 2.24
C VAL A 134 2.88 5.17 0.93
N ASP A 135 3.77 5.80 0.18
CA ASP A 135 3.59 6.14 -1.22
C ASP A 135 4.29 5.09 -2.10
N ALA A 136 3.72 4.78 -3.25
CA ALA A 136 4.29 3.82 -4.19
C ALA A 136 4.09 4.25 -5.63
N GLU A 137 5.09 3.95 -6.47
CA GLU A 137 5.04 4.12 -7.93
C GLU A 137 5.55 2.85 -8.62
N LEU A 138 4.85 2.42 -9.66
CA LEU A 138 5.26 1.32 -10.52
C LEU A 138 5.80 1.89 -11.83
N ILE A 139 7.05 1.60 -12.15
CA ILE A 139 7.77 2.13 -13.33
C ILE A 139 8.13 0.96 -14.24
N ASP A 140 7.83 1.08 -15.54
CA ASP A 140 8.30 0.14 -16.57
C ASP A 140 9.81 0.26 -16.76
N LEU A 141 10.54 -0.83 -16.57
CA LEU A 141 12.00 -0.83 -16.69
C LEU A 141 12.51 -0.84 -18.14
N ARG A 142 11.62 -1.03 -19.12
CA ARG A 142 11.96 -1.05 -20.55
C ARG A 142 12.07 0.36 -21.14
N ASN A 143 11.23 1.29 -20.66
CA ASN A 143 11.11 2.63 -21.21
C ASN A 143 11.02 3.75 -20.17
N GLY A 144 10.98 3.41 -18.86
CA GLY A 144 10.87 4.38 -17.77
C GLY A 144 9.48 4.97 -17.58
N ALA A 145 8.46 4.46 -18.26
CA ALA A 145 7.10 4.99 -18.12
C ALA A 145 6.51 4.65 -16.74
N LYS A 146 5.85 5.64 -16.13
CA LYS A 146 5.08 5.40 -14.92
C LYS A 146 3.77 4.70 -15.26
N LEU A 147 3.60 3.47 -14.75
CA LEU A 147 2.44 2.63 -14.99
C LEU A 147 1.31 2.91 -13.99
N TRP A 148 1.68 3.18 -12.75
CA TRP A 148 0.74 3.41 -11.66
C TRP A 148 1.41 4.16 -10.52
N SER A 149 0.62 4.88 -9.74
CA SER A 149 1.03 5.42 -8.44
C SER A 149 -0.13 5.33 -7.45
N GLY A 150 0.20 5.16 -6.19
CA GLY A 150 -0.76 5.08 -5.10
C GLY A 150 -0.18 5.54 -3.78
N SER A 151 -1.07 5.89 -2.87
CA SER A 151 -0.73 6.26 -1.49
C SER A 151 -1.74 5.61 -0.55
N LYS A 152 -1.26 5.11 0.58
CA LYS A 152 -2.11 4.54 1.62
C LYS A 152 -1.57 4.89 2.99
N GLN A 153 -2.50 5.29 3.86
CA GLN A 153 -2.24 5.48 5.28
C GLN A 153 -3.21 4.62 6.08
N VAL A 154 -2.69 3.88 7.04
CA VAL A 154 -3.47 3.13 8.03
C VAL A 154 -3.12 3.65 9.41
N VAL A 155 -4.15 3.97 10.18
CA VAL A 155 -4.04 4.41 11.58
C VAL A 155 -4.78 3.40 12.44
N GLN A 156 -4.07 2.75 13.35
CA GLN A 156 -4.66 1.87 14.36
C GLN A 156 -4.60 2.55 15.72
N ALA A 157 -5.72 3.06 16.18
CA ALA A 157 -5.83 3.69 17.50
C ALA A 157 -6.05 2.62 18.58
N SER A 158 -5.33 2.75 19.71
CA SER A 158 -5.65 2.02 20.95
C SER A 158 -6.69 2.83 21.71
N SER A 159 -7.97 2.75 21.33
CA SER A 159 -9.06 3.32 22.10
C SER A 159 -9.86 2.20 22.76
N SER A 160 -10.01 2.28 24.08
CA SER A 160 -10.85 1.40 24.90
C SER A 160 -12.37 1.64 24.71
N SER A 161 -12.78 2.32 23.65
CA SER A 161 -14.18 2.69 23.38
C SER A 161 -14.82 1.92 22.24
N GLY A 162 -14.36 0.71 21.94
CA GLY A 162 -15.08 -0.24 21.12
C GLY A 162 -16.03 -1.05 22.01
N GLY A 163 -17.33 -1.12 21.68
CA GLY A 163 -18.29 -1.96 22.42
C GLY A 163 -17.83 -3.42 22.53
N LEU A 164 -18.54 -4.26 23.29
CA LEU A 164 -18.20 -5.66 23.61
C LEU A 164 -17.65 -6.48 22.44
N LEU A 165 -18.04 -6.19 21.21
CA LEU A 165 -17.55 -6.86 20.01
C LEU A 165 -16.12 -6.41 19.63
N GLY A 166 -15.79 -5.14 19.82
CA GLY A 166 -14.42 -4.60 19.62
C GLY A 166 -13.43 -5.12 20.65
N MET A 167 -13.87 -5.33 21.91
CA MET A 167 -13.05 -5.93 22.97
C MET A 167 -12.68 -7.39 22.69
N LEU A 168 -13.56 -8.17 22.07
CA LEU A 168 -13.27 -9.58 21.75
C LEU A 168 -12.22 -9.71 20.63
N ILE A 169 -12.27 -8.83 19.63
CA ILE A 169 -11.27 -8.82 18.56
C ILE A 169 -9.94 -8.28 19.09
N GLN A 170 -9.97 -7.27 19.96
CA GLN A 170 -8.78 -6.71 20.61
C GLN A 170 -8.09 -7.73 21.52
N ALA A 171 -8.85 -8.50 22.31
CA ALA A 171 -8.28 -9.50 23.23
C ALA A 171 -7.53 -10.63 22.52
N VAL A 172 -7.94 -11.02 21.31
CA VAL A 172 -7.24 -12.05 20.51
C VAL A 172 -5.96 -11.47 19.89
N VAL A 173 -5.96 -10.20 19.50
CA VAL A 173 -4.78 -9.52 18.91
C VAL A 173 -3.77 -9.16 20.01
N ASP A 174 -4.21 -8.67 21.17
CA ASP A 174 -3.32 -8.27 22.27
C ASP A 174 -2.56 -9.45 22.90
N GLN A 175 -3.07 -10.67 22.76
CA GLN A 175 -2.41 -11.89 23.28
C GLN A 175 -1.24 -12.36 22.40
N VAL A 176 -1.16 -11.92 21.14
CA VAL A 176 -0.11 -12.31 20.17
C VAL A 176 0.95 -11.21 20.00
N VAL A 177 0.70 -9.96 20.42
CA VAL A 177 1.54 -8.81 20.07
C VAL A 177 1.92 -8.02 21.33
N ASN A 178 2.92 -8.52 22.05
CA ASN A 178 3.34 -7.91 23.31
C ASN A 178 4.48 -6.89 23.19
N THR A 179 4.86 -6.43 21.99
CA THR A 179 5.86 -5.36 21.79
C THR A 179 5.38 -4.31 20.78
N LEU A 180 5.75 -3.06 21.01
CA LEU A 180 5.34 -1.91 20.15
C LEU A 180 5.84 -2.03 18.71
N SER A 181 6.99 -2.66 18.49
CA SER A 181 7.55 -2.94 17.17
C SER A 181 6.66 -3.90 16.36
N ASP A 182 6.04 -4.89 17.02
CA ASP A 182 5.16 -5.85 16.36
C ASP A 182 3.86 -5.21 15.85
N ARG A 183 3.34 -4.22 16.59
CA ARG A 183 2.11 -3.51 16.16
C ARG A 183 2.35 -2.68 14.90
N SER A 184 3.46 -1.94 14.83
CA SER A 184 3.83 -1.16 13.65
C SER A 184 4.06 -2.06 12.44
N TYR A 185 4.67 -3.24 12.64
CA TYR A 185 4.86 -4.25 11.61
C TYR A 185 3.51 -4.80 11.08
N GLY A 186 2.57 -5.11 11.97
CA GLY A 186 1.22 -5.53 11.58
C GLY A 186 0.46 -4.46 10.79
N VAL A 187 0.56 -3.19 11.19
CA VAL A 187 -0.05 -2.06 10.47
C VAL A 187 0.61 -1.86 9.11
N ALA A 188 1.93 -2.06 8.99
CA ALA A 188 2.64 -2.03 7.71
C ALA A 188 2.11 -3.11 6.74
N GLY A 189 1.85 -4.32 7.24
CA GLY A 189 1.24 -5.39 6.45
C GLY A 189 -0.16 -5.03 5.93
N MET A 190 -0.99 -4.43 6.78
CA MET A 190 -2.31 -3.93 6.37
C MET A 190 -2.18 -2.82 5.33
N THR A 191 -1.25 -1.88 5.51
CA THR A 191 -0.99 -0.78 4.59
C THR A 191 -0.55 -1.31 3.22
N ASN A 192 0.41 -2.25 3.18
CA ASN A 192 0.88 -2.88 1.95
C ASN A 192 -0.25 -3.65 1.24
N ASN A 193 -1.04 -4.39 1.99
CA ASN A 193 -2.18 -5.14 1.42
C ASN A 193 -3.18 -4.19 0.75
N LEU A 194 -3.58 -3.12 1.44
CA LEU A 194 -4.51 -2.12 0.89
C LEU A 194 -3.92 -1.30 -0.27
N LEU A 195 -2.59 -1.10 -0.31
CA LEU A 195 -1.92 -0.31 -1.34
C LEU A 195 -1.63 -1.15 -2.59
N LEU A 196 -1.10 -2.37 -2.40
CA LEU A 196 -0.48 -3.16 -3.46
C LEU A 196 -1.36 -4.30 -4.01
N SER A 197 -2.48 -4.65 -3.33
CA SER A 197 -3.41 -5.65 -3.87
C SER A 197 -4.16 -5.10 -5.08
N ALA A 198 -4.21 -5.89 -6.15
CA ALA A 198 -4.96 -5.54 -7.35
C ALA A 198 -6.47 -5.55 -7.14
N GLY A 199 -7.19 -4.81 -8.01
CA GLY A 199 -8.65 -4.77 -8.01
C GLY A 199 -9.28 -3.80 -7.02
N GLN A 200 -8.49 -3.01 -6.31
CA GLN A 200 -8.99 -1.88 -5.52
C GLN A 200 -9.30 -0.69 -6.44
N PRO A 201 -10.28 0.16 -6.10
CA PRO A 201 -10.54 1.39 -6.85
C PRO A 201 -9.28 2.28 -6.89
N GLY A 202 -8.79 2.59 -8.10
CA GLY A 202 -7.55 3.34 -8.30
C GLY A 202 -6.26 2.56 -7.96
N GLY A 203 -6.36 1.26 -7.62
CA GLY A 203 -5.24 0.39 -7.28
C GLY A 203 -4.53 -0.19 -8.50
N MET A 204 -3.60 -1.11 -8.24
CA MET A 204 -2.91 -1.83 -9.31
C MET A 204 -3.87 -2.74 -10.10
N LEU A 205 -3.55 -2.96 -11.37
CA LEU A 205 -4.23 -3.97 -12.18
C LEU A 205 -3.74 -5.38 -11.82
N TYR A 206 -4.49 -6.42 -12.20
CA TYR A 206 -4.06 -7.81 -12.00
C TYR A 206 -2.92 -8.17 -12.95
N GLY A 207 -1.96 -8.93 -12.44
CA GLY A 207 -0.88 -9.49 -13.23
C GLY A 207 -1.32 -10.70 -14.08
N PRO A 208 -0.50 -11.10 -15.08
CA PRO A 208 -0.89 -12.12 -16.07
C PRO A 208 -1.11 -13.52 -15.50
N ARG A 209 -0.68 -13.80 -14.27
CA ARG A 209 -0.92 -15.10 -13.60
C ARG A 209 -2.24 -15.12 -12.80
N SER A 210 -2.90 -13.96 -12.67
CA SER A 210 -4.19 -13.89 -12.00
C SER A 210 -5.30 -14.41 -12.91
N PRO A 211 -6.26 -15.22 -12.41
CA PRO A 211 -7.45 -15.61 -13.16
C PRO A 211 -8.33 -14.41 -13.52
N ARG A 212 -8.13 -13.26 -12.85
CA ARG A 212 -8.87 -12.01 -13.10
C ARG A 212 -8.18 -11.08 -14.10
N TYR A 213 -7.04 -11.46 -14.67
CA TYR A 213 -6.25 -10.61 -15.57
C TYR A 213 -7.06 -10.04 -16.74
N ASN A 214 -7.89 -10.84 -17.37
CA ASN A 214 -8.68 -10.44 -18.54
C ASN A 214 -10.03 -9.77 -18.20
N THR A 215 -10.34 -9.53 -16.93
CA THR A 215 -11.62 -8.97 -16.47
C THR A 215 -11.54 -7.52 -15.98
N GLN A 216 -10.41 -6.84 -16.19
CA GLN A 216 -10.09 -5.51 -15.65
C GLN A 216 -10.06 -4.39 -16.72
#